data_db10f990d348249beef5c2e5c2e2223b
#
_entry.id   db10f990d348249beef5c2e5c2e2223b
#
_cell.length_a   1.000
_cell.length_b   1.000
_cell.length_c   1.000
_cell.angle_alpha   90.00
_cell.angle_beta   90.00
_cell.angle_gamma   90.00
#
_symmetry.space_group_name_H-M   'P 1'
#
loop_
_entity.id
_entity.type
_entity.pdbx_description
1 polymer ?
#
loop_
_entity_poly.entity_id
_entity_poly.type
_entity_poly.pdbx_seq_one_letter_code
_entity_poly.pdbx_strand_id
1 'polypeptide(L)'
;MRWCALCSGDSPLWGRRRFLAALGQAALVAGLPSRSSAIISIIDEAGDVKIGREADPEVLKQMGYYDGPNLQQYVAQVGQRVAAVSDTRFSFQFKVVDQTYINAMALPGGYVYITRGMLAGLNDEAQLAGVLGHEITHVNSRHGAQMLTKALGAQLASLVGIGAAAAAGSGQAIGAVAMITNHLTTYMLLGYGREFEMEADEVGLRHAHKAGYDPMQTVAFFRDLRRQEFLRGQPTYHGFDSTHPDTAARISKAYAMASLLVTQGGALAVKADTYKEQLDRMVYGEARDRLRLRIYTVKPGDTLESVARDQLQDAGRRYELASLNGLRDDAVPPPGSRLKLIVRQGETEKRQELQLEKQ
;
A
#
# COMPACT_ATOMS: atom_id res chain seq x y z
N MET A 1 14.82 -0.69 -30.06
CA MET A 1 14.69 -0.75 -28.60
C MET A 1 13.28 -1.25 -28.28
N ARG A 2 13.11 -2.56 -28.12
CA ARG A 2 11.81 -3.16 -27.77
C ARG A 2 11.76 -3.32 -26.25
N TRP A 3 11.15 -2.39 -25.57
CA TRP A 3 10.88 -2.45 -24.14
C TRP A 3 9.62 -3.27 -23.90
N CYS A 4 9.77 -4.29 -23.08
CA CYS A 4 8.77 -5.13 -22.42
C CYS A 4 7.36 -5.18 -23.06
N ALA A 5 7.11 -6.17 -23.92
CA ALA A 5 5.81 -6.46 -24.49
C ALA A 5 4.74 -6.93 -23.47
N LEU A 6 5.04 -6.88 -22.18
CA LEU A 6 4.16 -7.34 -21.10
C LEU A 6 3.35 -6.21 -20.41
N CYS A 7 3.57 -4.95 -20.81
CA CYS A 7 2.85 -3.81 -20.23
C CYS A 7 1.72 -3.25 -21.11
N SER A 8 1.44 -3.85 -22.28
CA SER A 8 0.32 -3.47 -23.14
C SER A 8 -0.84 -4.46 -23.00
N GLY A 9 -1.42 -4.54 -21.83
CA GLY A 9 -2.67 -5.24 -21.61
C GLY A 9 -3.73 -4.24 -21.19
N ASP A 10 -4.70 -3.98 -22.05
CA ASP A 10 -5.94 -3.32 -21.71
C ASP A 10 -6.60 -4.05 -20.53
N SER A 11 -6.29 -3.63 -19.31
CA SER A 11 -7.14 -3.95 -18.18
C SER A 11 -8.50 -3.30 -18.46
N PRO A 12 -9.63 -3.95 -18.18
CA PRO A 12 -10.93 -3.35 -18.29
C PRO A 12 -11.06 -2.28 -17.20
N LEU A 13 -10.42 -1.16 -17.45
CA LEU A 13 -10.64 0.06 -16.69
C LEU A 13 -12.11 0.41 -16.88
N TRP A 14 -12.84 0.46 -15.81
CA TRP A 14 -14.14 1.09 -15.72
C TRP A 14 -14.10 2.39 -16.52
N GLY A 15 -14.85 2.42 -17.62
CA GLY A 15 -14.71 3.49 -18.60
C GLY A 15 -14.85 4.85 -17.95
N ARG A 16 -13.80 5.67 -18.06
CA ARG A 16 -13.69 7.06 -17.57
C ARG A 16 -14.95 7.90 -17.84
N ARG A 17 -15.70 7.59 -18.89
CA ARG A 17 -16.92 8.31 -19.28
C ARG A 17 -18.11 8.06 -18.34
N ARG A 18 -18.23 6.90 -17.69
CA ARG A 18 -19.30 6.65 -16.71
C ARG A 18 -18.95 7.17 -15.33
N PHE A 19 -17.67 7.25 -14.99
CA PHE A 19 -17.19 7.79 -13.72
C PHE A 19 -17.30 9.33 -13.67
N LEU A 20 -17.01 10.03 -14.76
CA LEU A 20 -17.12 11.49 -14.84
C LEU A 20 -18.58 11.99 -14.91
N ALA A 21 -19.50 11.18 -15.38
CA ALA A 21 -20.93 11.56 -15.40
C ALA A 21 -21.57 11.59 -14.00
N ALA A 22 -21.00 10.89 -13.02
CA ALA A 22 -21.47 10.93 -11.62
C ALA A 22 -20.91 12.13 -10.83
N LEU A 23 -19.83 12.77 -11.31
CA LEU A 23 -19.16 13.89 -10.63
C LEU A 23 -19.71 15.28 -11.05
N GLY A 24 -20.57 15.35 -12.05
CA GLY A 24 -21.05 16.62 -12.63
C GLY A 24 -22.03 17.43 -11.77
N GLN A 25 -22.41 17.00 -10.58
CA GLN A 25 -23.38 17.71 -9.75
C GLN A 25 -22.89 18.20 -8.37
N ALA A 26 -21.59 18.08 -8.07
CA ALA A 26 -21.05 18.42 -6.74
C ALA A 26 -20.23 19.73 -6.68
N ALA A 27 -20.28 20.60 -7.69
CA ALA A 27 -19.49 21.83 -7.70
C ALA A 27 -20.38 23.07 -7.65
N LEU A 28 -20.88 23.41 -6.46
CA LEU A 28 -21.35 24.79 -6.14
C LEU A 28 -21.73 24.90 -4.64
N VAL A 29 -20.78 24.97 -3.74
CA VAL A 29 -20.89 25.70 -2.48
C VAL A 29 -19.51 26.18 -2.05
N ALA A 30 -19.07 27.30 -2.61
CA ALA A 30 -17.98 28.09 -2.05
C ALA A 30 -18.60 29.26 -1.29
N GLY A 31 -18.31 29.35 0.01
CA GLY A 31 -18.55 30.58 0.76
C GLY A 31 -19.34 30.45 2.06
N LEU A 32 -18.81 29.72 3.04
CA LEU A 32 -19.19 29.97 4.44
C LEU A 32 -17.91 30.03 5.29
N PRO A 33 -17.83 30.98 6.26
CA PRO A 33 -16.63 31.18 7.05
C PRO A 33 -16.36 29.97 7.97
N SER A 34 -15.09 29.61 8.05
CA SER A 34 -14.56 28.54 8.90
C SER A 34 -14.88 28.75 10.39
N ARG A 35 -15.94 28.14 10.85
CA ARG A 35 -16.11 27.76 12.26
C ARG A 35 -15.93 26.25 12.37
N SER A 36 -14.71 25.81 12.15
CA SER A 36 -14.31 24.41 12.30
C SER A 36 -13.96 24.14 13.76
N SER A 37 -14.92 23.79 14.59
CA SER A 37 -14.64 23.17 15.88
C SER A 37 -15.79 22.34 16.45
N ALA A 38 -16.85 22.04 15.70
CA ALA A 38 -17.95 21.21 16.20
C ALA A 38 -18.68 20.44 15.08
N ILE A 39 -17.96 19.84 14.14
CA ILE A 39 -18.55 18.70 13.43
C ILE A 39 -18.21 17.50 14.31
N ILE A 40 -19.04 17.23 15.32
CA ILE A 40 -19.05 16.00 16.08
C ILE A 40 -19.09 14.88 15.04
N SER A 41 -18.11 13.98 15.07
CA SER A 41 -18.13 12.78 14.25
C SER A 41 -19.47 12.09 14.46
N ILE A 42 -20.28 12.00 13.41
CA ILE A 42 -21.60 11.34 13.45
C ILE A 42 -21.43 9.86 13.79
N ILE A 43 -20.23 9.34 13.63
CA ILE A 43 -19.83 7.95 13.87
C ILE A 43 -18.89 7.95 15.08
N ASP A 44 -19.20 7.16 16.08
CA ASP A 44 -18.32 6.88 17.23
C ASP A 44 -17.33 5.74 16.91
N GLU A 45 -16.44 5.39 17.85
CA GLU A 45 -15.48 4.31 17.67
C GLU A 45 -16.15 2.94 17.49
N ALA A 46 -17.28 2.71 18.15
CA ALA A 46 -18.06 1.47 17.97
C ALA A 46 -18.69 1.41 16.57
N GLY A 47 -19.11 2.55 16.05
CA GLY A 47 -19.56 2.71 14.66
C GLY A 47 -18.47 2.42 13.66
N ASP A 48 -17.23 2.90 13.90
CA ASP A 48 -16.07 2.60 13.06
C ASP A 48 -15.82 1.08 12.98
N VAL A 49 -15.82 0.39 14.12
CA VAL A 49 -15.64 -1.08 14.18
C VAL A 49 -16.75 -1.81 13.43
N LYS A 50 -17.99 -1.35 13.55
CA LYS A 50 -19.13 -1.94 12.84
C LYS A 50 -18.98 -1.76 11.32
N ILE A 51 -18.66 -0.55 10.88
CA ILE A 51 -18.46 -0.21 9.45
C ILE A 51 -17.35 -1.07 8.86
N GLY A 52 -16.18 -1.14 9.52
CA GLY A 52 -15.06 -1.93 9.04
C GLY A 52 -15.40 -3.42 8.93
N ARG A 53 -16.08 -3.98 9.93
CA ARG A 53 -16.50 -5.38 9.93
C ARG A 53 -17.49 -5.70 8.80
N GLU A 54 -18.40 -4.80 8.48
CA GLU A 54 -19.39 -4.98 7.42
C GLU A 54 -18.78 -4.76 6.02
N ALA A 55 -17.78 -3.87 5.90
CA ALA A 55 -17.09 -3.59 4.64
C ALA A 55 -16.00 -4.63 4.29
N ASP A 56 -15.38 -5.27 5.27
CA ASP A 56 -14.29 -6.23 5.07
C ASP A 56 -14.60 -7.35 4.05
N PRO A 57 -15.75 -8.04 4.09
CA PRO A 57 -16.08 -9.07 3.11
C PRO A 57 -16.19 -8.53 1.67
N GLU A 58 -16.68 -7.30 1.50
CA GLU A 58 -16.81 -6.69 0.18
C GLU A 58 -15.44 -6.28 -0.38
N VAL A 59 -14.54 -5.75 0.46
CA VAL A 59 -13.15 -5.47 0.07
C VAL A 59 -12.45 -6.75 -0.38
N LEU A 60 -12.57 -7.84 0.39
CA LEU A 60 -11.95 -9.12 0.03
C LEU A 60 -12.55 -9.73 -1.24
N LYS A 61 -13.84 -9.53 -1.49
CA LYS A 61 -14.50 -9.97 -2.73
C LYS A 61 -13.99 -9.19 -3.96
N GLN A 62 -13.75 -7.88 -3.81
CA GLN A 62 -13.28 -7.02 -4.90
C GLN A 62 -11.79 -7.17 -5.17
N MET A 63 -10.99 -7.28 -4.12
CA MET A 63 -9.52 -7.29 -4.22
C MET A 63 -8.90 -8.69 -4.23
N GLY A 64 -9.66 -9.70 -3.83
CA GLY A 64 -9.15 -11.06 -3.62
C GLY A 64 -8.31 -11.20 -2.35
N TYR A 65 -8.50 -12.28 -1.62
CA TYR A 65 -7.61 -12.66 -0.52
C TYR A 65 -6.39 -13.39 -1.09
N TYR A 66 -5.17 -12.96 -0.76
CA TYR A 66 -3.97 -13.67 -1.21
C TYR A 66 -3.77 -14.97 -0.42
N ASP A 67 -3.84 -16.10 -1.10
CA ASP A 67 -3.63 -17.42 -0.49
C ASP A 67 -2.15 -17.71 -0.25
N GLY A 68 -1.65 -17.25 0.88
CA GLY A 68 -0.27 -17.39 1.31
C GLY A 68 -0.17 -17.27 2.84
N PRO A 69 -0.52 -18.34 3.60
CA PRO A 69 -0.68 -18.26 5.05
C PRO A 69 0.56 -17.76 5.78
N ASN A 70 1.75 -18.14 5.35
CA ASN A 70 3.01 -17.67 5.96
C ASN A 70 3.20 -16.17 5.75
N LEU A 71 2.91 -15.66 4.53
CA LEU A 71 3.02 -14.25 4.21
C LEU A 71 1.96 -13.42 4.94
N GLN A 72 0.72 -13.93 5.04
CA GLN A 72 -0.35 -13.32 5.84
C GLN A 72 0.07 -13.18 7.29
N GLN A 73 0.57 -14.26 7.88
CA GLN A 73 1.04 -14.27 9.28
C GLN A 73 2.21 -13.31 9.49
N TYR A 74 3.17 -13.30 8.58
CA TYR A 74 4.33 -12.40 8.66
C TYR A 74 3.94 -10.93 8.64
N VAL A 75 3.11 -10.53 7.69
CA VAL A 75 2.58 -9.15 7.59
C VAL A 75 1.80 -8.78 8.85
N ALA A 76 0.94 -9.69 9.33
CA ALA A 76 0.20 -9.47 10.57
C ALA A 76 1.13 -9.30 11.78
N GLN A 77 2.21 -10.09 11.90
CA GLN A 77 3.19 -9.96 12.99
C GLN A 77 3.91 -8.60 12.97
N VAL A 78 4.33 -8.13 11.79
CA VAL A 78 4.94 -6.79 11.65
C VAL A 78 3.94 -5.71 12.02
N GLY A 79 2.71 -5.78 11.49
CA GLY A 79 1.66 -4.81 11.77
C GLY A 79 1.28 -4.77 13.25
N GLN A 80 1.11 -5.92 13.91
CA GLN A 80 0.83 -5.98 15.35
C GLN A 80 1.96 -5.37 16.19
N ARG A 81 3.22 -5.56 15.80
CA ARG A 81 4.37 -4.95 16.48
C ARG A 81 4.32 -3.43 16.42
N VAL A 82 3.96 -2.87 15.27
CA VAL A 82 3.79 -1.42 15.09
C VAL A 82 2.54 -0.91 15.81
N ALA A 83 1.43 -1.65 15.74
CA ALA A 83 0.19 -1.30 16.42
C ALA A 83 0.36 -1.26 17.95
N ALA A 84 1.15 -2.18 18.51
CA ALA A 84 1.39 -2.26 19.97
C ALA A 84 2.03 -1.00 20.59
N VAL A 85 2.68 -0.16 19.76
CA VAL A 85 3.33 1.10 20.22
C VAL A 85 2.58 2.35 19.75
N SER A 86 1.39 2.19 19.16
CA SER A 86 0.64 3.28 18.53
C SER A 86 -0.48 3.88 19.37
N ASP A 87 -0.55 3.55 20.67
CA ASP A 87 -1.58 4.03 21.61
C ASP A 87 -3.03 3.85 21.07
N THR A 88 -3.27 2.72 20.37
CA THR A 88 -4.53 2.44 19.72
C THR A 88 -5.63 1.97 20.66
N ARG A 89 -6.88 2.29 20.29
CA ARG A 89 -8.10 1.74 20.91
C ARG A 89 -8.75 0.66 20.06
N PHE A 90 -8.19 0.41 18.83
CA PHE A 90 -8.71 -0.55 17.89
C PHE A 90 -7.92 -1.85 17.90
N SER A 91 -8.62 -2.97 17.65
CA SER A 91 -7.98 -4.25 17.37
C SER A 91 -7.66 -4.34 15.88
N PHE A 92 -6.39 -4.35 15.53
CA PHE A 92 -5.95 -4.38 14.14
C PHE A 92 -6.00 -5.79 13.53
N GLN A 93 -6.45 -5.85 12.28
CA GLN A 93 -6.39 -7.02 11.39
C GLN A 93 -5.65 -6.64 10.13
N PHE A 94 -4.58 -7.35 9.82
CA PHE A 94 -3.75 -7.12 8.64
C PHE A 94 -3.97 -8.23 7.64
N LYS A 95 -4.24 -7.89 6.38
CA LYS A 95 -4.56 -8.83 5.31
C LYS A 95 -3.77 -8.50 4.04
N VAL A 96 -3.15 -9.51 3.45
CA VAL A 96 -2.58 -9.40 2.10
C VAL A 96 -3.66 -9.69 1.08
N VAL A 97 -3.83 -8.79 0.10
CA VAL A 97 -4.81 -8.93 -0.98
C VAL A 97 -4.13 -9.17 -2.32
N ASP A 98 -4.83 -9.93 -3.21
CA ASP A 98 -4.29 -10.44 -4.48
C ASP A 98 -4.40 -9.38 -5.59
N GLN A 99 -3.70 -8.25 -5.39
CA GLN A 99 -3.62 -7.17 -6.37
C GLN A 99 -2.18 -6.90 -6.79
N THR A 100 -1.98 -6.60 -8.08
CA THR A 100 -0.66 -6.41 -8.69
C THR A 100 -0.10 -5.02 -8.52
N TYR A 101 -0.94 -4.03 -8.32
CA TYR A 101 -0.52 -2.63 -8.13
C TYR A 101 -0.01 -2.38 -6.71
N ILE A 102 0.87 -1.38 -6.59
CA ILE A 102 1.44 -0.96 -5.32
C ILE A 102 0.38 -0.17 -4.55
N ASN A 103 -0.15 -0.73 -3.46
CA ASN A 103 -1.09 -0.04 -2.57
C ASN A 103 -1.17 -0.68 -1.18
N ALA A 104 -1.53 0.13 -0.19
CA ALA A 104 -2.03 -0.28 1.10
C ALA A 104 -3.24 0.60 1.45
N MET A 105 -4.11 0.16 2.32
CA MET A 105 -5.29 0.91 2.73
C MET A 105 -5.81 0.44 4.08
N ALA A 106 -6.51 1.32 4.79
CA ALA A 106 -7.14 1.01 6.06
C ALA A 106 -8.63 1.36 6.06
N LEU A 107 -9.48 0.45 6.54
CA LEU A 107 -10.87 0.73 6.89
C LEU A 107 -10.97 1.23 8.34
N PRO A 108 -12.00 2.01 8.67
CA PRO A 108 -12.34 2.28 10.06
C PRO A 108 -12.41 1.01 10.91
N GLY A 109 -12.07 1.11 12.18
CA GLY A 109 -12.17 -0.02 13.11
C GLY A 109 -11.01 -1.01 13.10
N GLY A 110 -9.92 -0.75 12.33
CA GLY A 110 -8.68 -1.50 12.45
C GLY A 110 -8.39 -2.52 11.36
N TYR A 111 -9.10 -2.50 10.24
CA TYR A 111 -8.84 -3.40 9.12
C TYR A 111 -7.82 -2.75 8.17
N VAL A 112 -6.67 -3.39 7.98
CA VAL A 112 -5.57 -2.91 7.14
C VAL A 112 -5.29 -3.94 6.05
N TYR A 113 -5.24 -3.47 4.80
CA TYR A 113 -4.96 -4.28 3.64
C TYR A 113 -3.67 -3.82 2.97
N ILE A 114 -2.88 -4.77 2.51
CA ILE A 114 -1.69 -4.51 1.71
C ILE A 114 -1.71 -5.39 0.46
N THR A 115 -1.45 -4.81 -0.69
CA THR A 115 -1.40 -5.58 -1.93
C THR A 115 -0.11 -6.38 -2.05
N ARG A 116 -0.15 -7.54 -2.71
CA ARG A 116 1.09 -8.25 -3.04
C ARG A 116 2.01 -7.45 -3.95
N GLY A 117 1.44 -6.54 -4.75
CA GLY A 117 2.23 -5.58 -5.53
C GLY A 117 3.04 -4.63 -4.65
N MET A 118 2.46 -4.13 -3.54
CA MET A 118 3.19 -3.34 -2.55
C MET A 118 4.31 -4.17 -1.93
N LEU A 119 4.02 -5.40 -1.48
CA LEU A 119 5.04 -6.27 -0.89
C LEU A 119 6.18 -6.56 -1.88
N ALA A 120 5.89 -6.76 -3.16
CA ALA A 120 6.94 -6.93 -4.18
C ALA A 120 7.81 -5.67 -4.35
N GLY A 121 7.23 -4.48 -4.18
CA GLY A 121 7.92 -3.19 -4.31
C GLY A 121 8.81 -2.85 -3.13
N LEU A 122 8.45 -3.27 -1.91
CA LEU A 122 9.24 -3.04 -0.70
C LEU A 122 10.50 -3.92 -0.68
N ASN A 123 11.56 -3.48 0.02
CA ASN A 123 12.86 -4.14 0.03
C ASN A 123 13.32 -4.63 1.41
N ASP A 124 12.64 -4.23 2.47
CA ASP A 124 12.96 -4.63 3.85
C ASP A 124 11.74 -4.53 4.78
N GLU A 125 11.88 -5.13 5.99
CA GLU A 125 10.81 -5.14 7.00
C GLU A 125 10.55 -3.73 7.57
N ALA A 126 11.54 -2.86 7.60
CA ALA A 126 11.37 -1.50 8.08
C ALA A 126 10.51 -0.66 7.12
N GLN A 127 10.65 -0.86 5.80
CA GLN A 127 9.75 -0.27 4.80
C GLN A 127 8.31 -0.75 5.01
N LEU A 128 8.13 -2.05 5.22
CA LEU A 128 6.81 -2.62 5.54
C LEU A 128 6.23 -2.01 6.82
N ALA A 129 7.04 -1.91 7.87
CA ALA A 129 6.64 -1.29 9.13
C ALA A 129 6.24 0.17 8.97
N GLY A 130 6.94 0.92 8.13
CA GLY A 130 6.60 2.31 7.79
C GLY A 130 5.26 2.45 7.10
N VAL A 131 5.00 1.62 6.07
CA VAL A 131 3.71 1.58 5.36
C VAL A 131 2.58 1.19 6.31
N LEU A 132 2.76 0.14 7.11
CA LEU A 132 1.74 -0.27 8.08
C LEU A 132 1.53 0.76 9.18
N GLY A 133 2.57 1.48 9.62
CA GLY A 133 2.48 2.58 10.57
C GLY A 133 1.66 3.75 10.02
N HIS A 134 1.81 4.06 8.74
CA HIS A 134 1.00 5.05 8.03
C HIS A 134 -0.49 4.64 8.04
N GLU A 135 -0.81 3.41 7.68
CA GLU A 135 -2.18 2.90 7.68
C GLU A 135 -2.79 2.84 9.10
N ILE A 136 -2.01 2.42 10.09
CA ILE A 136 -2.41 2.43 11.50
C ILE A 136 -2.77 3.85 11.94
N THR A 137 -2.03 4.85 11.48
CA THR A 137 -2.32 6.25 11.79
C THR A 137 -3.65 6.69 11.19
N HIS A 138 -3.96 6.31 9.95
CA HIS A 138 -5.27 6.62 9.35
C HIS A 138 -6.43 6.07 10.19
N VAL A 139 -6.28 4.88 10.77
CA VAL A 139 -7.29 4.31 11.69
C VAL A 139 -7.35 5.07 13.01
N ASN A 140 -6.22 5.26 13.68
CA ASN A 140 -6.16 5.88 15.01
C ASN A 140 -6.64 7.34 14.99
N SER A 141 -6.28 8.10 13.95
CA SER A 141 -6.76 9.47 13.71
C SER A 141 -8.16 9.51 13.09
N ARG A 142 -8.76 8.35 12.81
CA ARG A 142 -10.12 8.20 12.27
C ARG A 142 -10.34 9.00 10.97
N HIS A 143 -9.33 9.07 10.10
CA HIS A 143 -9.37 9.84 8.86
C HIS A 143 -10.52 9.40 7.94
N GLY A 144 -10.77 8.09 7.84
CA GLY A 144 -11.90 7.54 7.08
C GLY A 144 -13.26 8.00 7.62
N ALA A 145 -13.46 7.99 8.95
CA ALA A 145 -14.69 8.47 9.58
C ALA A 145 -14.89 9.98 9.40
N GLN A 146 -13.80 10.77 9.47
CA GLN A 146 -13.84 12.20 9.23
C GLN A 146 -14.23 12.53 7.78
N MET A 147 -13.66 11.81 6.80
CA MET A 147 -14.02 11.97 5.38
C MET A 147 -15.50 11.60 5.15
N LEU A 148 -15.93 10.47 5.70
CA LEU A 148 -17.32 10.02 5.58
C LEU A 148 -18.28 11.03 6.21
N THR A 149 -17.96 11.55 7.39
CA THR A 149 -18.75 12.60 8.05
C THR A 149 -18.87 13.86 7.21
N LYS A 150 -17.78 14.31 6.57
CA LYS A 150 -17.77 15.46 5.65
C LYS A 150 -18.66 15.19 4.44
N ALA A 151 -18.57 13.98 3.85
CA ALA A 151 -19.36 13.60 2.68
C ALA A 151 -20.86 13.49 3.00
N LEU A 152 -21.21 12.83 4.10
CA LEU A 152 -22.60 12.74 4.56
C LEU A 152 -23.16 14.10 4.95
N GLY A 153 -22.38 14.96 5.60
CA GLY A 153 -22.77 16.32 5.92
C GLY A 153 -23.09 17.15 4.67
N ALA A 154 -22.29 17.02 3.61
CA ALA A 154 -22.56 17.68 2.33
C ALA A 154 -23.85 17.16 1.65
N GLN A 155 -24.10 15.84 1.71
CA GLN A 155 -25.34 15.24 1.19
C GLN A 155 -26.57 15.65 2.00
N LEU A 156 -26.48 15.62 3.34
CA LEU A 156 -27.57 16.07 4.20
C LEU A 156 -27.88 17.55 3.99
N ALA A 157 -26.88 18.41 3.85
CA ALA A 157 -27.08 19.82 3.51
C ALA A 157 -27.78 20.01 2.16
N SER A 158 -27.51 19.14 1.18
CA SER A 158 -28.22 19.17 -0.12
C SER A 158 -29.65 18.65 -0.02
N LEU A 159 -29.94 17.71 0.90
CA LEU A 159 -31.29 17.16 1.11
C LEU A 159 -32.19 18.09 1.96
N VAL A 160 -31.62 18.88 2.86
CA VAL A 160 -32.37 19.88 3.63
C VAL A 160 -32.97 20.99 2.73
N GLY A 161 -32.37 21.21 1.53
CA GLY A 161 -32.95 22.04 0.49
C GLY A 161 -34.19 21.43 -0.24
N ILE A 162 -34.48 20.13 -0.03
CA ILE A 162 -35.53 19.35 -0.73
C ILE A 162 -36.53 18.74 0.27
N GLY A 163 -36.92 19.47 1.32
CA GLY A 163 -38.06 19.11 2.17
C GLY A 163 -37.83 17.97 3.15
N ALA A 164 -37.74 18.36 4.41
CA ALA A 164 -37.65 17.48 5.59
C ALA A 164 -38.97 16.78 5.89
N ALA A 165 -39.32 15.71 5.19
CA ALA A 165 -40.55 14.97 5.48
C ALA A 165 -40.53 13.47 5.14
N ALA A 166 -39.49 12.74 5.49
CA ALA A 166 -39.55 11.27 5.42
C ALA A 166 -38.46 10.58 6.22
N ALA A 167 -38.43 10.71 7.52
CA ALA A 167 -37.47 9.91 8.32
C ALA A 167 -38.10 9.44 9.62
N ALA A 168 -38.85 8.37 9.56
CA ALA A 168 -39.16 7.55 10.73
C ALA A 168 -39.55 6.13 10.26
N GLY A 169 -38.57 5.26 10.02
CA GLY A 169 -38.84 3.86 9.75
C GLY A 169 -37.57 3.00 9.80
N SER A 170 -37.63 1.92 10.56
CA SER A 170 -36.53 1.00 10.88
C SER A 170 -35.87 0.24 9.70
N GLY A 171 -36.36 0.44 8.47
CA GLY A 171 -35.73 -0.10 7.24
C GLY A 171 -34.60 0.76 6.67
N GLN A 172 -34.46 1.99 7.14
CA GLN A 172 -33.50 2.96 6.59
C GLN A 172 -32.06 2.74 7.10
N ALA A 173 -31.86 2.09 8.22
CA ALA A 173 -30.54 1.84 8.80
C ALA A 173 -29.71 0.88 7.93
N ILE A 174 -30.34 -0.16 7.33
CA ILE A 174 -29.65 -1.13 6.47
C ILE A 174 -29.26 -0.47 5.14
N GLY A 175 -30.12 0.35 4.57
CA GLY A 175 -29.80 1.12 3.36
C GLY A 175 -28.69 2.15 3.58
N ALA A 176 -28.65 2.78 4.75
CA ALA A 176 -27.60 3.74 5.12
C ALA A 176 -26.23 3.06 5.25
N VAL A 177 -26.14 1.88 5.86
CA VAL A 177 -24.87 1.13 6.00
C VAL A 177 -24.36 0.66 4.64
N ALA A 178 -25.21 0.13 3.77
CA ALA A 178 -24.82 -0.28 2.41
C ALA A 178 -24.32 0.93 1.58
N MET A 179 -24.99 2.09 1.73
CA MET A 179 -24.57 3.34 1.07
C MET A 179 -23.23 3.82 1.63
N ILE A 180 -23.04 3.76 2.94
CA ILE A 180 -21.79 4.08 3.63
C ILE A 180 -20.66 3.18 3.15
N THR A 181 -20.87 1.87 3.06
CA THR A 181 -19.87 0.90 2.61
C THR A 181 -19.44 1.16 1.16
N ASN A 182 -20.39 1.41 0.25
CA ASN A 182 -20.07 1.75 -1.14
C ASN A 182 -19.32 3.07 -1.27
N HIS A 183 -19.71 4.09 -0.50
CA HIS A 183 -18.99 5.37 -0.47
C HIS A 183 -17.61 5.21 0.15
N LEU A 184 -17.48 4.44 1.22
CA LEU A 184 -16.20 4.22 1.89
C LEU A 184 -15.17 3.59 0.95
N THR A 185 -15.56 2.52 0.24
CA THR A 185 -14.70 1.88 -0.75
C THR A 185 -14.29 2.88 -1.85
N THR A 186 -15.23 3.71 -2.30
CA THR A 186 -14.95 4.76 -3.29
C THR A 186 -13.99 5.82 -2.74
N TYR A 187 -14.20 6.29 -1.49
CA TYR A 187 -13.32 7.30 -0.88
C TYR A 187 -11.92 6.76 -0.58
N MET A 188 -11.80 5.50 -0.19
CA MET A 188 -10.50 4.86 -0.02
C MET A 188 -9.72 4.75 -1.34
N LEU A 189 -10.43 4.58 -2.46
CA LEU A 189 -9.83 4.58 -3.80
C LEU A 189 -9.53 6.00 -4.32
N LEU A 190 -10.15 7.04 -3.78
CA LEU A 190 -9.92 8.45 -4.13
C LEU A 190 -8.81 9.10 -3.31
N GLY A 191 -8.39 8.46 -2.21
CA GLY A 191 -7.33 8.92 -1.34
C GLY A 191 -7.73 9.97 -0.30
N TYR A 192 -6.84 10.17 0.65
CA TYR A 192 -6.99 11.13 1.73
C TYR A 192 -6.51 12.53 1.33
N GLY A 193 -7.00 13.57 2.02
CA GLY A 193 -6.50 14.92 1.83
C GLY A 193 -5.08 15.09 2.34
N ARG A 194 -4.34 16.05 1.75
CA ARG A 194 -2.92 16.31 2.05
C ARG A 194 -2.61 16.41 3.55
N GLU A 195 -3.47 17.02 4.34
CA GLU A 195 -3.26 17.18 5.79
C GLU A 195 -3.24 15.82 6.50
N PHE A 196 -4.17 14.93 6.14
CA PHE A 196 -4.24 13.58 6.69
C PHE A 196 -3.03 12.74 6.28
N GLU A 197 -2.58 12.90 5.03
CA GLU A 197 -1.38 12.22 4.54
C GLU A 197 -0.12 12.66 5.29
N MET A 198 0.02 13.96 5.53
CA MET A 198 1.16 14.51 6.25
C MET A 198 1.18 14.08 7.72
N GLU A 199 0.00 13.96 8.35
CA GLU A 199 -0.14 13.41 9.70
C GLU A 199 0.20 11.91 9.71
N ALA A 200 -0.33 11.14 8.75
CA ALA A 200 -0.08 9.71 8.65
C ALA A 200 1.41 9.39 8.42
N ASP A 201 2.11 10.17 7.60
CA ASP A 201 3.55 10.04 7.42
C ASP A 201 4.32 10.33 8.71
N GLU A 202 4.04 11.46 9.35
CA GLU A 202 4.76 11.88 10.55
C GLU A 202 4.56 10.90 11.71
N VAL A 203 3.31 10.57 11.99
CA VAL A 203 2.96 9.70 13.13
C VAL A 203 3.32 8.25 12.82
N GLY A 204 3.14 7.80 11.58
CA GLY A 204 3.52 6.46 11.13
C GLY A 204 5.03 6.20 11.23
N LEU A 205 5.87 7.18 10.86
CA LEU A 205 7.32 7.11 11.05
C LEU A 205 7.70 6.99 12.54
N ARG A 206 7.01 7.73 13.41
CA ARG A 206 7.22 7.63 14.88
C ARG A 206 6.83 6.24 15.41
N HIS A 207 5.73 5.66 14.89
CA HIS A 207 5.30 4.31 15.27
C HIS A 207 6.31 3.26 14.83
N ALA A 208 6.78 3.32 13.57
CA ALA A 208 7.81 2.42 13.06
C ALA A 208 9.11 2.52 13.89
N HIS A 209 9.55 3.75 14.21
CA HIS A 209 10.73 3.98 15.04
C HIS A 209 10.54 3.43 16.47
N LYS A 210 9.41 3.72 17.14
CA LYS A 210 9.09 3.17 18.47
C LYS A 210 9.04 1.63 18.48
N ALA A 211 8.64 1.01 17.35
CA ALA A 211 8.65 -0.43 17.17
C ALA A 211 10.05 -0.99 16.86
N GLY A 212 11.10 -0.14 16.85
CA GLY A 212 12.50 -0.51 16.68
C GLY A 212 12.96 -0.58 15.23
N TYR A 213 12.20 -0.05 14.27
CA TYR A 213 12.57 -0.01 12.85
C TYR A 213 13.26 1.31 12.44
N ASP A 214 14.16 1.22 11.46
CA ASP A 214 14.82 2.39 10.89
C ASP A 214 13.84 3.20 10.01
N PRO A 215 13.43 4.42 10.43
CA PRO A 215 12.47 5.24 9.70
C PRO A 215 13.03 5.75 8.36
N MET A 216 14.36 5.75 8.17
CA MET A 216 15.00 6.13 6.91
C MET A 216 14.64 5.18 5.77
N GLN A 217 14.27 3.93 6.07
CA GLN A 217 13.85 2.97 5.06
C GLN A 217 12.51 3.34 4.42
N THR A 218 11.59 3.94 5.16
CA THR A 218 10.33 4.49 4.60
C THR A 218 10.63 5.62 3.61
N VAL A 219 11.59 6.49 3.93
CA VAL A 219 12.03 7.55 3.01
C VAL A 219 12.69 6.97 1.75
N ALA A 220 13.49 5.90 1.91
CA ALA A 220 14.09 5.19 0.79
C ALA A 220 12.99 4.62 -0.14
N PHE A 221 11.96 3.99 0.42
CA PHE A 221 10.81 3.50 -0.35
C PHE A 221 10.10 4.62 -1.14
N PHE A 222 9.80 5.76 -0.53
CA PHE A 222 9.20 6.89 -1.25
C PHE A 222 10.08 7.40 -2.41
N ARG A 223 11.39 7.44 -2.21
CA ARG A 223 12.35 7.82 -3.27
C ARG A 223 12.37 6.82 -4.41
N ASP A 224 12.31 5.52 -4.09
CA ASP A 224 12.29 4.45 -5.09
C ASP A 224 11.00 4.48 -5.91
N LEU A 225 9.84 4.72 -5.29
CA LEU A 225 8.58 4.93 -6.00
C LEU A 225 8.69 6.06 -7.01
N ARG A 226 9.14 7.23 -6.56
CA ARG A 226 9.30 8.41 -7.42
C ARG A 226 10.31 8.18 -8.55
N ARG A 227 11.41 7.48 -8.28
CA ARG A 227 12.39 7.11 -9.31
C ARG A 227 11.76 6.22 -10.38
N GLN A 228 10.95 5.24 -9.98
CA GLN A 228 10.27 4.35 -10.92
C GLN A 228 9.27 5.12 -11.80
N GLU A 229 8.54 6.08 -11.26
CA GLU A 229 7.63 6.95 -12.01
C GLU A 229 8.39 7.76 -13.08
N PHE A 230 9.48 8.39 -12.67
CA PHE A 230 10.31 9.19 -13.58
C PHE A 230 10.87 8.35 -14.73
N LEU A 231 11.38 7.14 -14.44
CA LEU A 231 11.96 6.25 -15.45
C LEU A 231 10.93 5.70 -16.44
N ARG A 232 9.68 5.57 -16.04
CA ARG A 232 8.59 5.08 -16.90
C ARG A 232 7.96 6.17 -17.77
N GLY A 233 8.31 7.46 -17.55
CA GLY A 233 7.85 8.60 -18.36
C GLY A 233 6.34 8.85 -18.33
N GLN A 234 5.65 8.17 -17.47
CA GLN A 234 4.24 8.40 -17.14
C GLN A 234 4.11 8.31 -15.63
N PRO A 235 3.25 9.13 -14.98
CA PRO A 235 2.82 8.83 -13.64
C PRO A 235 2.20 7.43 -13.74
N THR A 236 2.97 6.43 -13.35
CA THR A 236 2.45 5.07 -13.28
C THR A 236 1.34 5.15 -12.27
N TYR A 237 0.17 4.72 -12.68
CA TYR A 237 -1.02 4.58 -11.86
C TYR A 237 -0.73 3.51 -10.80
N HIS A 238 0.16 3.86 -9.89
CA HIS A 238 0.33 3.13 -8.65
C HIS A 238 -0.89 3.54 -7.83
N GLY A 239 -1.68 2.56 -7.42
CA GLY A 239 -2.82 2.82 -6.56
C GLY A 239 -2.44 3.70 -5.37
N PHE A 240 -1.18 3.59 -4.89
CA PHE A 240 -0.63 4.38 -3.80
C PHE A 240 -0.60 5.89 -4.09
N ASP A 241 -0.15 6.35 -5.26
CA ASP A 241 -0.12 7.79 -5.58
C ASP A 241 -1.52 8.37 -5.81
N SER A 242 -2.48 7.56 -6.26
CA SER A 242 -3.85 8.02 -6.42
C SER A 242 -4.58 8.11 -5.07
N THR A 243 -4.24 7.26 -4.12
CA THR A 243 -4.81 7.24 -2.77
C THR A 243 -4.03 8.10 -1.76
N HIS A 244 -2.72 8.35 -2.03
CA HIS A 244 -1.80 9.11 -1.18
C HIS A 244 -1.03 10.17 -1.99
N PRO A 245 -1.68 11.24 -2.47
CA PRO A 245 -1.08 12.21 -3.39
C PRO A 245 0.02 13.08 -2.76
N ASP A 246 0.84 13.67 -3.62
CA ASP A 246 1.85 14.70 -3.32
C ASP A 246 3.18 14.21 -2.71
N THR A 247 3.80 13.30 -3.41
CA THR A 247 5.00 12.57 -2.97
C THR A 247 6.24 13.45 -2.72
N ALA A 248 6.42 14.59 -3.42
CA ALA A 248 7.63 15.40 -3.30
C ALA A 248 7.77 16.13 -1.96
N ALA A 249 6.71 16.83 -1.53
CA ALA A 249 6.67 17.54 -0.25
C ALA A 249 6.69 16.51 0.92
N ARG A 250 5.99 15.38 0.76
CA ARG A 250 5.98 14.28 1.71
C ARG A 250 7.38 13.70 1.92
N ILE A 251 8.14 13.42 0.85
CA ILE A 251 9.52 12.92 0.95
C ILE A 251 10.41 13.88 1.75
N SER A 252 10.33 15.19 1.49
CA SER A 252 11.16 16.17 2.20
C SER A 252 10.84 16.22 3.69
N LYS A 253 9.55 16.21 4.04
CA LYS A 253 9.10 16.21 5.44
C LYS A 253 9.43 14.89 6.14
N ALA A 254 9.17 13.77 5.48
CA ALA A 254 9.50 12.44 5.99
C ALA A 254 11.02 12.28 6.24
N TYR A 255 11.86 12.80 5.33
CA TYR A 255 13.31 12.79 5.51
C TYR A 255 13.75 13.60 6.74
N ALA A 256 13.22 14.83 6.91
CA ALA A 256 13.54 15.65 8.07
C ALA A 256 13.12 14.97 9.38
N MET A 257 11.93 14.40 9.42
CA MET A 257 11.42 13.66 10.59
C MET A 257 12.24 12.40 10.87
N ALA A 258 12.48 11.56 9.87
CA ALA A 258 13.27 10.34 10.02
C ALA A 258 14.68 10.63 10.50
N SER A 259 15.32 11.70 9.96
CA SER A 259 16.65 12.15 10.39
C SER A 259 16.64 12.54 11.88
N LEU A 260 15.61 13.24 12.33
CA LEU A 260 15.46 13.61 13.74
C LEU A 260 15.29 12.37 14.63
N LEU A 261 14.47 11.40 14.21
CA LEU A 261 14.20 10.17 14.97
C LEU A 261 15.47 9.33 15.12
N VAL A 262 16.27 9.19 14.06
CA VAL A 262 17.54 8.44 14.12
C VAL A 262 18.53 9.07 15.12
N THR A 263 18.53 10.39 15.32
CA THR A 263 19.40 11.03 16.32
C THR A 263 19.03 10.71 17.76
N GLN A 264 17.82 10.18 18.02
CA GLN A 264 17.42 9.77 19.36
C GLN A 264 18.15 8.50 19.84
N GLY A 265 18.88 7.83 18.93
CA GLY A 265 19.70 6.66 19.24
C GLY A 265 18.88 5.36 19.33
N GLY A 266 19.60 4.25 19.54
CA GLY A 266 19.04 2.90 19.59
C GLY A 266 19.47 2.05 18.40
N ALA A 267 19.44 0.72 18.56
CA ALA A 267 19.67 -0.22 17.47
C ALA A 267 18.39 -0.33 16.63
N LEU A 268 18.42 0.23 15.44
CA LEU A 268 17.27 0.23 14.52
C LEU A 268 17.38 -0.93 13.52
N ALA A 269 16.31 -1.69 13.39
CA ALA A 269 16.25 -2.86 12.53
C ALA A 269 15.83 -2.46 11.10
N VAL A 270 16.49 -3.04 10.11
CA VAL A 270 16.13 -3.00 8.69
C VAL A 270 15.55 -4.32 8.23
N LYS A 271 16.25 -5.44 8.52
CA LYS A 271 15.84 -6.84 8.23
C LYS A 271 15.52 -7.09 6.74
N ALA A 272 16.39 -6.62 5.86
CA ALA A 272 16.21 -6.75 4.42
C ALA A 272 16.17 -8.20 3.93
N ASP A 273 17.10 -9.03 4.38
CA ASP A 273 17.20 -10.42 3.94
C ASP A 273 16.02 -11.26 4.46
N THR A 274 15.68 -11.12 5.75
CA THR A 274 14.51 -11.78 6.35
C THR A 274 13.21 -11.43 5.60
N TYR A 275 13.02 -10.14 5.28
CA TYR A 275 11.86 -9.69 4.52
C TYR A 275 11.79 -10.37 3.16
N LYS A 276 12.88 -10.32 2.40
CA LYS A 276 12.92 -10.89 1.04
C LYS A 276 12.66 -12.40 1.07
N GLU A 277 13.17 -13.13 2.05
CA GLU A 277 12.92 -14.56 2.22
C GLU A 277 11.42 -14.89 2.39
N GLN A 278 10.65 -14.02 3.05
CA GLN A 278 9.20 -14.19 3.17
C GLN A 278 8.45 -14.04 1.83
N LEU A 279 9.07 -13.39 0.85
CA LEU A 279 8.49 -13.19 -0.48
C LEU A 279 8.83 -14.32 -1.46
N ASP A 280 9.66 -15.31 -1.07
CA ASP A 280 10.01 -16.39 -1.98
C ASP A 280 8.77 -17.12 -2.47
N ARG A 281 8.72 -17.37 -3.79
CA ARG A 281 7.58 -17.98 -4.51
C ARG A 281 6.28 -17.15 -4.53
N MET A 282 6.24 -15.93 -3.98
CA MET A 282 5.08 -15.06 -4.10
C MET A 282 4.74 -14.82 -5.59
N VAL A 283 3.47 -14.87 -5.94
CA VAL A 283 2.97 -14.55 -7.29
C VAL A 283 3.34 -13.11 -7.64
N TYR A 284 3.92 -12.91 -8.83
CA TYR A 284 4.26 -11.60 -9.36
C TYR A 284 3.48 -11.33 -10.66
N GLY A 285 3.05 -10.10 -10.90
CA GLY A 285 2.22 -9.78 -12.06
C GLY A 285 0.86 -10.48 -12.06
N GLU A 286 0.20 -10.55 -13.19
CA GLU A 286 -1.09 -11.22 -13.33
C GLU A 286 -0.94 -12.76 -13.27
N ALA A 287 -1.96 -13.46 -12.77
CA ALA A 287 -1.92 -14.92 -12.66
C ALA A 287 -1.65 -15.61 -14.00
N ARG A 288 -2.16 -15.04 -15.11
CA ARG A 288 -1.92 -15.52 -16.48
C ARG A 288 -0.46 -15.45 -16.92
N ASP A 289 0.34 -14.56 -16.35
CA ASP A 289 1.76 -14.37 -16.70
C ASP A 289 2.63 -15.47 -16.12
N ARG A 290 2.12 -16.19 -15.12
CA ARG A 290 2.81 -17.29 -14.42
C ARG A 290 4.18 -16.87 -13.87
N LEU A 291 4.30 -15.62 -13.41
CA LEU A 291 5.52 -15.08 -12.82
C LEU A 291 5.49 -15.23 -11.30
N ARG A 292 6.68 -15.46 -10.73
CA ARG A 292 6.89 -15.53 -9.28
C ARG A 292 8.16 -14.82 -8.90
N LEU A 293 8.22 -14.35 -7.66
CA LEU A 293 9.48 -13.95 -7.05
C LEU A 293 10.28 -15.20 -6.66
N ARG A 294 11.58 -15.14 -6.90
CA ARG A 294 12.57 -16.08 -6.38
C ARG A 294 13.66 -15.30 -5.70
N ILE A 295 14.07 -15.76 -4.53
CA ILE A 295 15.12 -15.11 -3.76
C ILE A 295 16.46 -15.76 -4.07
N TYR A 296 17.41 -14.92 -4.49
CA TYR A 296 18.77 -15.30 -4.85
C TYR A 296 19.75 -14.80 -3.79
N THR A 297 20.65 -15.68 -3.34
CA THR A 297 21.76 -15.29 -2.48
C THR A 297 22.95 -14.88 -3.34
N VAL A 298 23.39 -13.64 -3.19
CA VAL A 298 24.53 -13.08 -3.91
C VAL A 298 25.81 -13.84 -3.56
N LYS A 299 26.55 -14.26 -4.57
CA LYS A 299 27.85 -14.95 -4.42
C LYS A 299 29.01 -13.95 -4.52
N PRO A 300 30.20 -14.27 -3.96
CA PRO A 300 31.38 -13.47 -4.19
C PRO A 300 31.65 -13.29 -5.70
N GLY A 301 31.87 -12.04 -6.12
CA GLY A 301 32.11 -11.70 -7.53
C GLY A 301 30.86 -11.46 -8.38
N ASP A 302 29.66 -11.66 -7.85
CA ASP A 302 28.42 -11.34 -8.56
C ASP A 302 28.28 -9.83 -8.80
N THR A 303 27.80 -9.51 -10.00
CA THR A 303 27.28 -8.19 -10.37
C THR A 303 25.82 -8.31 -10.76
N LEU A 304 25.05 -7.22 -10.80
CA LEU A 304 23.67 -7.26 -11.29
C LEU A 304 23.58 -7.82 -12.71
N GLU A 305 24.58 -7.54 -13.55
CA GLU A 305 24.64 -8.06 -14.91
C GLU A 305 24.92 -9.57 -14.93
N SER A 306 25.87 -10.07 -14.14
CA SER A 306 26.15 -11.51 -14.08
C SER A 306 24.95 -12.27 -13.53
N VAL A 307 24.31 -11.77 -12.46
CA VAL A 307 23.09 -12.37 -11.91
C VAL A 307 21.96 -12.39 -12.93
N ALA A 308 21.74 -11.28 -13.65
CA ALA A 308 20.70 -11.22 -14.69
C ALA A 308 21.00 -12.22 -15.83
N ARG A 309 22.22 -12.26 -16.33
CA ARG A 309 22.64 -13.22 -17.37
C ARG A 309 22.48 -14.67 -16.90
N ASP A 310 22.98 -15.00 -15.73
CA ASP A 310 23.10 -16.39 -15.29
C ASP A 310 21.80 -16.93 -14.67
N GLN A 311 21.01 -16.07 -13.99
CA GLN A 311 19.77 -16.45 -13.33
C GLN A 311 18.51 -16.16 -14.18
N LEU A 312 18.53 -15.14 -15.03
CA LEU A 312 17.38 -14.72 -15.84
C LEU A 312 17.60 -14.92 -17.34
N GLN A 313 18.79 -15.43 -17.77
CA GLN A 313 19.19 -15.68 -19.16
C GLN A 313 19.17 -14.44 -20.04
N ASP A 314 19.23 -13.27 -19.45
CA ASP A 314 19.22 -11.99 -20.15
C ASP A 314 19.96 -10.93 -19.31
N ALA A 315 21.18 -10.57 -19.73
CA ALA A 315 21.99 -9.54 -19.09
C ALA A 315 21.29 -8.15 -19.13
N GLY A 316 20.42 -7.91 -20.10
CA GLY A 316 19.65 -6.67 -20.23
C GLY A 316 18.64 -6.48 -19.09
N ARG A 317 18.23 -7.55 -18.41
CA ARG A 317 17.33 -7.48 -17.26
C ARG A 317 18.00 -6.96 -15.98
N ARG A 318 19.27 -6.57 -16.03
CA ARG A 318 19.97 -5.93 -14.89
C ARG A 318 19.22 -4.70 -14.36
N TYR A 319 18.61 -3.91 -15.26
CA TYR A 319 17.84 -2.72 -14.87
C TYR A 319 16.55 -3.08 -14.13
N GLU A 320 15.87 -4.14 -14.56
CA GLU A 320 14.71 -4.69 -13.86
C GLU A 320 15.13 -5.18 -12.47
N LEU A 321 16.24 -5.92 -12.41
CA LEU A 321 16.78 -6.46 -11.18
C LEU A 321 17.18 -5.35 -10.20
N ALA A 322 17.85 -4.30 -10.67
CA ALA A 322 18.19 -3.13 -9.87
C ALA A 322 16.94 -2.44 -9.31
N SER A 323 15.98 -2.12 -10.20
CA SER A 323 14.75 -1.44 -9.83
C SER A 323 13.92 -2.22 -8.81
N LEU A 324 13.76 -3.53 -9.00
CA LEU A 324 13.01 -4.41 -8.11
C LEU A 324 13.61 -4.45 -6.69
N ASN A 325 14.93 -4.29 -6.58
CA ASN A 325 15.67 -4.38 -5.34
C ASN A 325 16.06 -3.02 -4.74
N GLY A 326 15.54 -1.90 -5.26
CA GLY A 326 15.86 -0.56 -4.77
C GLY A 326 17.35 -0.18 -4.97
N LEU A 327 18.02 -0.80 -5.93
CA LEU A 327 19.44 -0.60 -6.21
C LEU A 327 19.64 0.35 -7.40
N ARG A 328 20.84 0.92 -7.49
CA ARG A 328 21.31 1.58 -8.71
C ARG A 328 21.75 0.52 -9.70
N ASP A 329 21.64 0.81 -10.99
CA ASP A 329 22.01 -0.10 -12.09
C ASP A 329 23.49 -0.45 -12.13
N ASP A 330 24.35 0.37 -11.54
CA ASP A 330 25.79 0.17 -11.37
C ASP A 330 26.17 -0.42 -9.99
N ALA A 331 25.19 -0.73 -9.15
CA ALA A 331 25.45 -1.26 -7.82
C ALA A 331 26.05 -2.67 -7.87
N VAL A 332 27.00 -2.90 -6.99
CA VAL A 332 27.54 -4.25 -6.72
C VAL A 332 26.90 -4.75 -5.44
N PRO A 333 25.97 -5.72 -5.52
CA PRO A 333 25.30 -6.23 -4.34
C PRO A 333 26.30 -6.97 -3.43
N PRO A 334 26.23 -6.78 -2.11
CA PRO A 334 27.15 -7.44 -1.18
C PRO A 334 27.01 -8.97 -1.23
N PRO A 335 28.10 -9.74 -1.20
CA PRO A 335 28.03 -11.19 -1.07
C PRO A 335 27.24 -11.61 0.17
N GLY A 336 26.40 -12.61 0.02
CA GLY A 336 25.51 -13.11 1.07
C GLY A 336 24.16 -12.39 1.16
N SER A 337 24.03 -11.18 0.60
CA SER A 337 22.73 -10.47 0.57
C SER A 337 21.70 -11.18 -0.32
N ARG A 338 20.43 -10.84 -0.12
CA ARG A 338 19.31 -11.41 -0.89
C ARG A 338 18.86 -10.46 -1.99
N LEU A 339 18.61 -11.01 -3.19
CA LEU A 339 17.99 -10.30 -4.31
C LEU A 339 16.67 -10.97 -4.70
N LYS A 340 15.66 -10.17 -4.97
CA LYS A 340 14.40 -10.60 -5.59
C LYS A 340 14.62 -10.74 -7.10
N LEU A 341 14.27 -11.89 -7.67
CA LEU A 341 14.27 -12.17 -9.10
C LEU A 341 12.83 -12.43 -9.55
N ILE A 342 12.44 -11.94 -10.74
CA ILE A 342 11.18 -12.30 -11.37
C ILE A 342 11.47 -13.46 -12.32
N VAL A 343 10.87 -14.63 -12.03
CA VAL A 343 11.05 -15.85 -12.82
C VAL A 343 9.71 -16.40 -13.29
N ARG A 344 9.72 -17.11 -14.42
CA ARG A 344 8.51 -17.82 -14.89
C ARG A 344 8.39 -19.17 -14.19
N GLN A 345 7.20 -19.51 -13.74
CA GLN A 345 6.92 -20.80 -13.11
C GLN A 345 7.20 -21.96 -14.09
N GLY A 346 7.93 -22.96 -13.63
CA GLY A 346 8.36 -24.11 -14.44
C GLY A 346 9.76 -23.98 -15.05
N GLU A 347 10.34 -22.80 -15.19
CA GLU A 347 11.73 -22.64 -15.65
C GLU A 347 12.74 -23.01 -14.56
N THR A 348 12.40 -22.83 -13.30
CA THR A 348 13.27 -23.12 -12.17
C THR A 348 13.35 -24.63 -11.89
N GLU A 349 12.24 -25.34 -12.02
CA GLU A 349 12.17 -26.80 -11.80
C GLU A 349 12.98 -27.55 -12.83
N LYS A 350 12.85 -27.20 -14.11
CA LYS A 350 13.67 -27.76 -15.21
C LYS A 350 15.18 -27.55 -15.03
N ARG A 351 15.57 -26.47 -14.35
CA ARG A 351 17.01 -26.20 -14.12
C ARG A 351 17.57 -26.99 -12.97
N GLN A 352 16.79 -27.21 -11.90
CA GLN A 352 17.21 -28.06 -10.81
C GLN A 352 17.37 -29.50 -11.28
N GLU A 353 16.46 -30.00 -12.11
CA GLU A 353 16.57 -31.31 -12.75
C GLU A 353 17.82 -31.42 -13.63
N LEU A 354 18.06 -30.44 -14.51
CA LEU A 354 19.25 -30.41 -15.39
C LEU A 354 20.56 -30.23 -14.63
N GLN A 355 20.55 -29.64 -13.44
CA GLN A 355 21.77 -29.56 -12.58
C GLN A 355 22.04 -30.84 -11.80
N LEU A 356 20.98 -31.54 -11.40
CA LEU A 356 21.09 -32.86 -10.76
C LEU A 356 21.52 -33.94 -11.76
N GLU A 357 21.12 -33.87 -13.02
CA GLU A 357 21.58 -34.78 -14.07
C GLU A 357 23.05 -34.58 -14.50
N LYS A 358 23.65 -33.43 -14.15
CA LYS A 358 25.04 -33.09 -14.47
C LYS A 358 26.03 -33.34 -13.32
N GLN A 359 25.53 -33.77 -12.14
CA GLN A 359 26.31 -34.21 -10.98
C GLN A 359 26.34 -35.73 -10.88
#